data_b99c866449226e0366126ab7a6c4f9ec
#
_entry.id   b99c866449226e0366126ab7a6c4f9ec
#
_cell.length_a   1.000
_cell.length_b   1.000
_cell.length_c   1.000
_cell.angle_alpha   90.00
_cell.angle_beta   90.00
_cell.angle_gamma   90.00
#
_symmetry.space_group_name_H-M   'P 1'
#
loop_
_entity.id
_entity.type
_entity.pdbx_description
1 polymer ?
#
loop_
_entity_poly.entity_id
_entity_poly.type
_entity_poly.pdbx_seq_one_letter_code
_entity_poly.pdbx_strand_id
1 'polypeptide(L)'
;MTLSVIVPVYNEQDNIISTIKNLQKLKLKIKKFEIIFIDDFSNDNTRYFLKKYSKKYTFIKFYKNKKKGLGSAVETGIKKSKNKFVTIFMCDSSDSTNDLQKYYKIISLNKYDAVLGSRFIKKSKIKDYPVFKFFLNRLFNNFVKIIFFSNYNDFTNAFKIYKKSVLKELLPIVSENFNVFLEIPLKIILRKYTYKIIPISWQNRKVGKSNFKIKELSSMYFFTLFYCLIERILLNKKKFK
;
A
#
# COMPACT_ATOMS: atom_id res chain seq x y z
N MET A 1 1.19 20.67 5.90
CA MET A 1 1.22 19.44 5.07
C MET A 1 0.80 18.29 5.94
N THR A 2 0.06 17.31 5.39
CA THR A 2 -0.75 16.38 6.19
C THR A 2 -0.68 14.96 5.62
N LEU A 3 -0.53 13.93 6.50
CA LEU A 3 -0.39 12.52 6.10
C LEU A 3 -1.34 11.61 6.88
N SER A 4 -2.07 10.75 6.17
CA SER A 4 -2.80 9.62 6.73
C SER A 4 -2.04 8.32 6.39
N VAL A 5 -1.73 7.54 7.41
CA VAL A 5 -1.12 6.21 7.28
C VAL A 5 -2.21 5.16 7.50
N ILE A 6 -2.59 4.45 6.46
CA ILE A 6 -3.56 3.35 6.53
C ILE A 6 -2.79 2.07 6.88
N VAL A 7 -3.22 1.40 7.93
CA VAL A 7 -2.63 0.15 8.40
C VAL A 7 -3.73 -0.92 8.43
N PRO A 8 -3.89 -1.71 7.36
CA PRO A 8 -4.76 -2.87 7.39
C PRO A 8 -4.17 -3.94 8.31
N VAL A 9 -5.00 -4.57 9.14
CA VAL A 9 -4.58 -5.58 10.10
C VAL A 9 -5.52 -6.77 10.12
N TYR A 10 -4.94 -7.97 10.18
CA TYR A 10 -5.63 -9.24 10.39
C TYR A 10 -4.76 -10.16 11.23
N ASN A 11 -5.14 -10.39 12.50
CA ASN A 11 -4.38 -11.20 13.46
C ASN A 11 -2.92 -10.74 13.62
N GLU A 12 -2.75 -9.47 13.99
CA GLU A 12 -1.44 -8.82 14.12
C GLU A 12 -1.17 -8.33 15.57
N GLN A 13 -1.76 -9.01 16.59
CA GLN A 13 -1.64 -8.61 18.00
C GLN A 13 -0.19 -8.35 18.43
N ASP A 14 0.77 -9.16 17.94
CA ASP A 14 2.18 -9.07 18.31
C ASP A 14 2.91 -7.90 17.65
N ASN A 15 2.34 -7.36 16.55
CA ASN A 15 2.96 -6.32 15.75
C ASN A 15 2.36 -4.91 15.97
N ILE A 16 1.18 -4.80 16.59
CA ILE A 16 0.49 -3.50 16.81
C ILE A 16 1.37 -2.51 17.55
N ILE A 17 1.97 -2.91 18.68
CA ILE A 17 2.73 -2.02 19.54
C ILE A 17 4.00 -1.52 18.84
N SER A 18 4.74 -2.41 18.18
CA SER A 18 5.94 -2.07 17.44
C SER A 18 5.64 -1.13 16.27
N THR A 19 4.57 -1.38 15.53
CA THR A 19 4.09 -0.53 14.43
C THR A 19 3.72 0.87 14.92
N ILE A 20 2.97 0.98 16.02
CA ILE A 20 2.63 2.28 16.63
C ILE A 20 3.89 3.03 17.02
N LYS A 21 4.83 2.39 17.76
CA LYS A 21 6.09 3.01 18.18
C LYS A 21 6.92 3.51 16.99
N ASN A 22 7.00 2.71 15.91
CA ASN A 22 7.73 3.09 14.71
C ASN A 22 7.09 4.27 13.99
N LEU A 23 5.78 4.26 13.79
CA LEU A 23 5.07 5.33 13.11
C LEU A 23 4.96 6.61 13.95
N GLN A 24 4.94 6.51 15.28
CA GLN A 24 4.90 7.67 16.18
C GLN A 24 6.10 8.60 16.01
N LYS A 25 7.27 8.06 15.64
CA LYS A 25 8.47 8.85 15.33
C LYS A 25 8.26 9.86 14.19
N LEU A 26 7.29 9.60 13.30
CA LEU A 26 6.94 10.49 12.19
C LEU A 26 6.12 11.71 12.65
N LYS A 27 5.36 11.60 13.75
CA LYS A 27 4.52 12.69 14.27
C LYS A 27 5.31 13.94 14.52
N LEU A 28 6.56 13.84 14.99
CA LEU A 28 7.44 14.97 15.27
C LEU A 28 7.85 15.76 14.02
N LYS A 29 7.72 15.16 12.83
CA LYS A 29 8.19 15.72 11.55
C LYS A 29 7.04 16.15 10.62
N ILE A 30 5.78 15.79 10.94
CA ILE A 30 4.62 16.02 10.09
C ILE A 30 3.54 16.74 10.89
N LYS A 31 3.21 17.97 10.48
CA LYS A 31 2.31 18.89 11.21
C LYS A 31 0.91 18.32 11.50
N LYS A 32 0.29 17.61 10.54
CA LYS A 32 -0.98 16.88 10.73
C LYS A 32 -0.77 15.44 10.30
N PHE A 33 -0.80 14.54 11.25
CA PHE A 33 -0.52 13.12 11.08
C PHE A 33 -1.60 12.27 11.74
N GLU A 34 -2.08 11.24 11.05
CA GLU A 34 -2.97 10.23 11.63
C GLU A 34 -2.57 8.83 11.18
N ILE A 35 -2.78 7.86 12.04
CA ILE A 35 -2.69 6.43 11.75
C ILE A 35 -4.11 5.87 11.79
N ILE A 36 -4.50 5.19 10.71
CA ILE A 36 -5.83 4.61 10.54
C ILE A 36 -5.69 3.10 10.46
N PHE A 37 -5.92 2.41 11.56
CA PHE A 37 -5.99 0.96 11.58
C PHE A 37 -7.36 0.49 11.08
N ILE A 38 -7.34 -0.46 10.15
CA ILE A 38 -8.55 -1.13 9.65
C ILE A 38 -8.45 -2.61 10.02
N ASP A 39 -9.27 -3.03 10.98
CA ASP A 39 -9.33 -4.42 11.44
C ASP A 39 -10.16 -5.27 10.46
N ASP A 40 -9.49 -6.17 9.76
CA ASP A 40 -10.07 -7.06 8.77
C ASP A 40 -10.54 -8.39 9.40
N PHE A 41 -11.46 -8.29 10.38
CA PHE A 41 -12.06 -9.42 11.08
C PHE A 41 -11.08 -10.27 11.88
N SER A 42 -10.17 -9.63 12.62
CA SER A 42 -9.26 -10.34 13.53
C SER A 42 -10.02 -11.10 14.62
N ASN A 43 -9.54 -12.29 14.96
CA ASN A 43 -10.05 -13.18 16.00
C ASN A 43 -9.08 -13.39 17.19
N ASP A 44 -7.93 -12.70 17.15
CA ASP A 44 -6.97 -12.60 18.26
C ASP A 44 -7.15 -11.30 19.06
N ASN A 45 -6.17 -10.93 19.89
CA ASN A 45 -6.20 -9.69 20.70
C ASN A 45 -5.94 -8.39 19.90
N THR A 46 -5.80 -8.44 18.57
CA THR A 46 -5.57 -7.25 17.72
C THR A 46 -6.55 -6.15 18.05
N ARG A 47 -7.86 -6.46 18.07
CA ARG A 47 -8.92 -5.47 18.31
C ARG A 47 -8.86 -4.86 19.72
N TYR A 48 -8.49 -5.64 20.72
CA TYR A 48 -8.29 -5.14 22.07
C TYR A 48 -7.20 -4.07 22.11
N PHE A 49 -6.02 -4.36 21.52
CA PHE A 49 -4.94 -3.39 21.47
C PHE A 49 -5.31 -2.13 20.68
N LEU A 50 -5.98 -2.27 19.54
CA LEU A 50 -6.42 -1.13 18.74
C LEU A 50 -7.38 -0.21 19.51
N LYS A 51 -8.36 -0.76 20.23
CA LYS A 51 -9.25 0.01 21.13
C LYS A 51 -8.46 0.73 22.21
N LYS A 52 -7.52 0.04 22.88
CA LYS A 52 -6.68 0.62 23.94
C LYS A 52 -5.87 1.80 23.42
N TYR A 53 -5.15 1.63 22.28
CA TYR A 53 -4.27 2.67 21.76
C TYR A 53 -5.01 3.82 21.06
N SER A 54 -6.18 3.59 20.45
CA SER A 54 -6.99 4.66 19.88
C SER A 54 -7.61 5.57 20.97
N LYS A 55 -7.85 5.06 22.19
CA LYS A 55 -8.22 5.88 23.35
C LYS A 55 -7.03 6.67 23.90
N LYS A 56 -5.82 6.07 23.88
CA LYS A 56 -4.60 6.69 24.44
C LYS A 56 -4.05 7.80 23.55
N TYR A 57 -4.15 7.68 22.23
CA TYR A 57 -3.51 8.60 21.27
C TYR A 57 -4.53 9.20 20.29
N THR A 58 -4.69 10.52 20.31
CA THR A 58 -5.66 11.24 19.45
C THR A 58 -5.38 11.11 17.95
N PHE A 59 -4.13 10.85 17.56
CA PHE A 59 -3.73 10.65 16.18
C PHE A 59 -3.92 9.21 15.68
N ILE A 60 -4.34 8.27 16.53
CA ILE A 60 -4.68 6.89 16.16
C ILE A 60 -6.18 6.78 16.02
N LYS A 61 -6.62 6.29 14.86
CA LYS A 61 -8.01 5.94 14.58
C LYS A 61 -8.10 4.45 14.32
N PHE A 62 -9.22 3.86 14.73
CA PHE A 62 -9.51 2.46 14.53
C PHE A 62 -10.91 2.28 13.94
N TYR A 63 -11.00 1.45 12.90
CA TYR A 63 -12.27 1.09 12.27
C TYR A 63 -12.29 -0.40 11.99
N LYS A 64 -13.47 -1.01 12.13
CA LYS A 64 -13.72 -2.38 11.65
C LYS A 64 -13.95 -2.33 10.13
N ASN A 65 -13.37 -3.28 9.41
CA ASN A 65 -13.64 -3.41 7.97
C ASN A 65 -15.10 -3.79 7.74
N LYS A 66 -15.69 -3.36 6.62
CA LYS A 66 -17.09 -3.64 6.27
C LYS A 66 -17.25 -5.01 5.61
N LYS A 67 -16.30 -5.40 4.78
CA LYS A 67 -16.24 -6.67 4.06
C LYS A 67 -14.85 -7.26 4.27
N LYS A 68 -14.74 -8.55 4.55
CA LYS A 68 -13.45 -9.24 4.69
C LYS A 68 -12.64 -9.13 3.42
N GLY A 69 -11.35 -8.82 3.57
CA GLY A 69 -10.38 -8.73 2.48
C GLY A 69 -9.52 -7.46 2.54
N LEU A 70 -8.25 -7.61 2.21
CA LEU A 70 -7.25 -6.54 2.27
C LEU A 70 -7.61 -5.36 1.36
N GLY A 71 -8.16 -5.60 0.17
CA GLY A 71 -8.60 -4.55 -0.75
C GLY A 71 -9.73 -3.71 -0.15
N SER A 72 -10.74 -4.35 0.46
CA SER A 72 -11.80 -3.66 1.18
C SER A 72 -11.26 -2.85 2.38
N ALA A 73 -10.28 -3.40 3.11
CA ALA A 73 -9.64 -2.69 4.21
C ALA A 73 -8.90 -1.43 3.72
N VAL A 74 -8.18 -1.53 2.60
CA VAL A 74 -7.51 -0.39 1.96
C VAL A 74 -8.53 0.65 1.49
N GLU A 75 -9.59 0.24 0.81
CA GLU A 75 -10.66 1.15 0.36
C GLU A 75 -11.34 1.86 1.54
N THR A 76 -11.65 1.12 2.62
CA THR A 76 -12.19 1.69 3.85
C THR A 76 -11.25 2.73 4.43
N GLY A 77 -9.94 2.43 4.47
CA GLY A 77 -8.91 3.36 4.93
C GLY A 77 -8.83 4.63 4.08
N ILE A 78 -8.90 4.51 2.76
CA ILE A 78 -8.93 5.66 1.83
C ILE A 78 -10.15 6.55 2.12
N LYS A 79 -11.34 5.96 2.27
CA LYS A 79 -12.57 6.69 2.57
C LYS A 79 -12.51 7.41 3.93
N LYS A 80 -11.87 6.78 4.94
CA LYS A 80 -11.75 7.33 6.31
C LYS A 80 -10.59 8.31 6.48
N SER A 81 -9.61 8.33 5.57
CA SER A 81 -8.47 9.26 5.64
C SER A 81 -8.95 10.72 5.53
N LYS A 82 -8.30 11.63 6.29
CA LYS A 82 -8.65 13.07 6.32
C LYS A 82 -7.58 13.95 5.68
N ASN A 83 -6.36 13.46 5.57
CA ASN A 83 -5.21 14.25 5.15
C ASN A 83 -4.99 14.25 3.62
N LYS A 84 -4.19 15.20 3.13
CA LYS A 84 -3.91 15.39 1.70
C LYS A 84 -3.16 14.21 1.08
N PHE A 85 -2.24 13.61 1.84
CA PHE A 85 -1.44 12.47 1.39
C PHE A 85 -1.83 11.22 2.15
N VAL A 86 -1.80 10.09 1.45
CA VAL A 86 -2.18 8.78 1.98
C VAL A 86 -1.13 7.77 1.62
N THR A 87 -0.70 6.96 2.59
CA THR A 87 0.14 5.80 2.38
C THR A 87 -0.50 4.56 3.00
N ILE A 88 -0.22 3.40 2.41
CA ILE A 88 -0.54 2.10 3.02
C ILE A 88 0.75 1.59 3.65
N PHE A 89 0.68 1.17 4.91
CA PHE A 89 1.81 0.67 5.68
C PHE A 89 1.44 -0.66 6.31
N MET A 90 2.23 -1.71 6.03
CA MET A 90 1.94 -3.04 6.56
C MET A 90 2.34 -3.14 8.03
N CYS A 91 1.52 -3.87 8.82
CA CYS A 91 1.72 -4.01 10.27
C CYS A 91 2.86 -4.97 10.64
N ASP A 92 3.60 -5.50 9.69
CA ASP A 92 4.62 -6.54 9.88
C ASP A 92 6.05 -6.00 10.01
N SER A 93 6.19 -4.68 10.10
CA SER A 93 7.49 -3.99 10.19
C SER A 93 8.43 -4.23 9.00
N SER A 94 7.92 -4.68 7.86
CA SER A 94 8.72 -4.89 6.64
C SER A 94 9.16 -3.59 5.97
N ASP A 95 8.39 -2.51 6.16
CA ASP A 95 8.60 -1.21 5.55
C ASP A 95 9.33 -0.24 6.48
N SER A 96 10.17 0.62 5.89
CA SER A 96 11.00 1.57 6.63
C SER A 96 10.30 2.92 6.83
N THR A 97 10.20 3.39 8.07
CA THR A 97 9.70 4.75 8.37
C THR A 97 10.62 5.86 7.84
N ASN A 98 11.92 5.57 7.65
CA ASN A 98 12.85 6.51 7.02
C ASN A 98 12.51 6.69 5.53
N ASP A 99 12.10 5.61 4.84
CA ASP A 99 11.67 5.69 3.45
C ASP A 99 10.31 6.40 3.35
N LEU A 100 9.40 6.20 4.32
CA LEU A 100 8.17 6.97 4.40
C LEU A 100 8.43 8.49 4.53
N GLN A 101 9.46 8.89 5.28
CA GLN A 101 9.87 10.31 5.34
C GLN A 101 10.36 10.82 3.99
N LYS A 102 11.13 10.03 3.23
CA LYS A 102 11.57 10.38 1.87
C LYS A 102 10.36 10.54 0.93
N TYR A 103 9.42 9.60 0.97
CA TYR A 103 8.17 9.69 0.22
C TYR A 103 7.44 10.99 0.51
N TYR A 104 7.24 11.27 1.79
CA TYR A 104 6.54 12.46 2.24
C TYR A 104 7.21 13.75 1.77
N LYS A 105 8.54 13.85 1.86
CA LYS A 105 9.30 14.99 1.33
C LYS A 105 9.05 15.22 -0.16
N ILE A 106 9.11 14.14 -0.96
CA ILE A 106 8.96 14.22 -2.42
C ILE A 106 7.53 14.59 -2.82
N ILE A 107 6.50 13.91 -2.25
CA ILE A 107 5.11 14.19 -2.61
C ILE A 107 4.65 15.57 -2.13
N SER A 108 5.27 16.08 -1.06
CA SER A 108 5.01 17.42 -0.52
C SER A 108 5.40 18.55 -1.46
N LEU A 109 6.26 18.30 -2.44
CA LEU A 109 6.60 19.25 -3.50
C LEU A 109 5.45 19.48 -4.48
N ASN A 110 4.38 18.70 -4.40
CA ASN A 110 3.19 18.74 -5.26
C ASN A 110 3.46 18.50 -6.77
N LYS A 111 4.68 18.13 -7.15
CA LYS A 111 5.05 17.82 -8.54
C LYS A 111 4.52 16.45 -9.01
N TYR A 112 4.21 15.54 -8.06
CA TYR A 112 3.78 14.18 -8.36
C TYR A 112 2.46 13.86 -7.67
N ASP A 113 1.68 12.99 -8.29
CA ASP A 113 0.42 12.46 -7.76
C ASP A 113 0.66 11.22 -6.89
N ALA A 114 1.76 10.50 -7.16
CA ALA A 114 2.20 9.35 -6.38
C ALA A 114 3.73 9.28 -6.27
N VAL A 115 4.24 8.64 -5.21
CA VAL A 115 5.62 8.18 -5.13
C VAL A 115 5.60 6.67 -4.91
N LEU A 116 6.19 5.95 -5.85
CA LEU A 116 6.20 4.49 -5.91
C LEU A 116 7.58 3.98 -5.46
N GLY A 117 7.60 3.15 -4.43
CA GLY A 117 8.83 2.52 -3.99
C GLY A 117 9.18 1.31 -4.82
N SER A 118 10.45 1.14 -5.13
CA SER A 118 10.95 -0.08 -5.73
C SER A 118 12.04 -0.70 -4.87
N ARG A 119 11.92 -2.00 -4.64
CA ARG A 119 12.94 -2.84 -4.01
C ARG A 119 14.05 -3.23 -4.98
N PHE A 120 13.88 -2.97 -6.30
CA PHE A 120 14.67 -3.56 -7.38
C PHE A 120 15.31 -2.51 -8.30
N ILE A 121 15.70 -1.38 -7.75
CA ILE A 121 16.49 -0.35 -8.43
C ILE A 121 17.76 -0.02 -7.64
N LYS A 122 18.72 0.65 -8.26
CA LYS A 122 19.99 1.05 -7.61
C LYS A 122 19.73 1.77 -6.29
N LYS A 123 20.47 1.43 -5.24
CA LYS A 123 20.34 1.92 -3.85
C LYS A 123 19.18 1.34 -3.03
N SER A 124 18.38 0.42 -3.57
CA SER A 124 17.43 -0.34 -2.77
C SER A 124 18.15 -1.36 -1.86
N LYS A 125 17.55 -1.65 -0.70
CA LYS A 125 18.08 -2.64 0.23
C LYS A 125 17.02 -3.69 0.53
N ILE A 126 17.34 -4.96 0.27
CA ILE A 126 16.45 -6.08 0.54
C ILE A 126 17.16 -7.01 1.51
N LYS A 127 16.46 -7.41 2.58
CA LYS A 127 16.98 -8.33 3.57
C LYS A 127 16.02 -9.50 3.78
N ASP A 128 16.59 -10.71 3.86
CA ASP A 128 15.89 -11.96 4.19
C ASP A 128 14.71 -12.28 3.22
N TYR A 129 14.86 -11.96 1.92
CA TYR A 129 13.83 -12.30 0.93
C TYR A 129 13.95 -13.79 0.54
N PRO A 130 12.89 -14.61 0.71
CA PRO A 130 12.95 -16.02 0.31
C PRO A 130 13.22 -16.15 -1.19
N VAL A 131 14.24 -16.92 -1.58
CA VAL A 131 14.76 -17.00 -2.95
C VAL A 131 13.67 -17.34 -3.97
N PHE A 132 12.86 -18.35 -3.71
CA PHE A 132 11.77 -18.74 -4.60
C PHE A 132 10.72 -17.64 -4.79
N LYS A 133 10.32 -16.97 -3.71
CA LYS A 133 9.40 -15.82 -3.78
C LYS A 133 10.01 -14.64 -4.53
N PHE A 134 11.33 -14.42 -4.37
CA PHE A 134 12.06 -13.39 -5.10
C PHE A 134 11.98 -13.64 -6.61
N PHE A 135 12.32 -14.86 -7.05
CA PHE A 135 12.30 -15.21 -8.47
C PHE A 135 10.90 -15.03 -9.08
N LEU A 136 9.86 -15.59 -8.45
CA LEU A 136 8.47 -15.44 -8.91
C LEU A 136 8.04 -13.97 -8.95
N ASN A 137 8.41 -13.19 -7.94
CA ASN A 137 8.11 -11.77 -7.89
C ASN A 137 8.76 -11.02 -9.03
N ARG A 138 10.02 -11.30 -9.34
CA ARG A 138 10.76 -10.67 -10.44
C ARG A 138 10.14 -11.02 -11.80
N LEU A 139 9.86 -12.32 -12.01
CA LEU A 139 9.24 -12.78 -13.25
C LEU A 139 7.89 -12.07 -13.47
N PHE A 140 7.02 -12.07 -12.48
CA PHE A 140 5.71 -11.45 -12.56
C PHE A 140 5.80 -9.93 -12.78
N ASN A 141 6.62 -9.21 -12.00
CA ASN A 141 6.74 -7.76 -12.15
C ASN A 141 7.36 -7.35 -13.49
N ASN A 142 8.30 -8.12 -14.04
CA ASN A 142 8.85 -7.88 -15.37
C ASN A 142 7.79 -8.13 -16.46
N PHE A 143 6.99 -9.18 -16.33
CA PHE A 143 5.86 -9.45 -17.22
C PHE A 143 4.86 -8.27 -17.23
N VAL A 144 4.44 -7.80 -16.06
CA VAL A 144 3.57 -6.62 -15.94
C VAL A 144 4.20 -5.38 -16.56
N LYS A 145 5.49 -5.13 -16.29
CA LYS A 145 6.25 -4.01 -16.84
C LYS A 145 6.20 -3.99 -18.37
N ILE A 146 6.38 -5.15 -19.00
CA ILE A 146 6.36 -5.29 -20.48
C ILE A 146 4.94 -5.03 -21.01
N ILE A 147 3.92 -5.69 -20.48
CA ILE A 147 2.53 -5.56 -20.95
C ILE A 147 2.04 -4.11 -20.88
N PHE A 148 2.39 -3.40 -19.81
CA PHE A 148 1.90 -2.04 -19.59
C PHE A 148 2.88 -0.95 -20.09
N PHE A 149 3.98 -1.33 -20.74
CA PHE A 149 5.01 -0.41 -21.23
C PHE A 149 5.46 0.59 -20.15
N SER A 150 5.69 0.10 -18.93
CA SER A 150 5.98 0.92 -17.77
C SER A 150 7.46 0.88 -17.37
N ASN A 151 7.97 2.00 -16.87
CA ASN A 151 9.29 2.04 -16.23
C ASN A 151 9.29 1.54 -14.78
N TYR A 152 8.11 1.35 -14.18
CA TYR A 152 7.98 0.81 -12.84
C TYR A 152 8.15 -0.71 -12.84
N ASN A 153 8.86 -1.26 -11.85
CA ASN A 153 9.29 -2.67 -11.84
C ASN A 153 8.97 -3.41 -10.52
N ASP A 154 8.12 -2.82 -9.65
CA ASP A 154 7.77 -3.40 -8.36
C ASP A 154 6.29 -3.15 -7.99
N PHE A 155 5.40 -3.55 -8.90
CA PHE A 155 3.95 -3.31 -8.78
C PHE A 155 3.34 -3.92 -7.52
N THR A 156 3.79 -5.13 -7.15
CA THR A 156 3.26 -5.90 -6.03
C THR A 156 3.71 -5.42 -4.65
N ASN A 157 4.58 -4.41 -4.59
CA ASN A 157 4.97 -3.77 -3.35
C ASN A 157 3.80 -2.95 -2.77
N ALA A 158 3.49 -3.13 -1.48
CA ALA A 158 2.45 -2.36 -0.80
C ALA A 158 2.85 -0.91 -0.54
N PHE A 159 4.14 -0.67 -0.31
CA PHE A 159 4.66 0.58 0.23
C PHE A 159 4.78 1.67 -0.83
N LYS A 160 3.83 2.57 -0.84
CA LYS A 160 3.71 3.70 -1.77
C LYS A 160 2.95 4.84 -1.09
N ILE A 161 3.10 6.07 -1.58
CA ILE A 161 2.35 7.24 -1.10
C ILE A 161 1.63 7.93 -2.27
N TYR A 162 0.47 8.48 -2.00
CA TYR A 162 -0.42 9.04 -3.01
C TYR A 162 -1.05 10.35 -2.55
N LYS A 163 -1.46 11.21 -3.47
CA LYS A 163 -2.46 12.24 -3.19
C LYS A 163 -3.81 11.56 -2.92
N LYS A 164 -4.51 11.97 -1.88
CA LYS A 164 -5.84 11.43 -1.53
C LYS A 164 -6.86 11.64 -2.64
N SER A 165 -6.85 12.80 -3.32
CA SER A 165 -7.74 13.09 -4.46
C SER A 165 -7.64 12.01 -5.52
N VAL A 166 -6.40 11.66 -5.90
CA VAL A 166 -6.12 10.62 -6.90
C VAL A 166 -6.66 9.26 -6.44
N LEU A 167 -6.37 8.83 -5.20
CA LEU A 167 -6.91 7.55 -4.69
C LEU A 167 -8.45 7.51 -4.70
N LYS A 168 -9.13 8.64 -4.45
CA LYS A 168 -10.59 8.71 -4.54
C LYS A 168 -11.11 8.50 -5.95
N GLU A 169 -10.41 9.02 -6.95
CA GLU A 169 -10.75 8.85 -8.36
C GLU A 169 -10.52 7.42 -8.87
N LEU A 170 -9.65 6.65 -8.19
CA LEU A 170 -9.42 5.23 -8.50
C LEU A 170 -10.50 4.29 -7.95
N LEU A 171 -11.38 4.77 -7.06
CA LEU A 171 -12.46 3.97 -6.50
C LEU A 171 -13.56 3.69 -7.55
N PRO A 172 -14.28 2.55 -7.45
CA PRO A 172 -14.05 1.49 -6.48
C PRO A 172 -12.81 0.65 -6.79
N ILE A 173 -12.23 0.03 -5.74
CA ILE A 173 -11.18 -0.97 -5.88
C ILE A 173 -11.86 -2.33 -6.13
N VAL A 174 -11.47 -2.99 -7.21
CA VAL A 174 -12.03 -4.32 -7.57
C VAL A 174 -11.25 -5.47 -6.94
N SER A 175 -10.02 -5.23 -6.55
CA SER A 175 -9.16 -6.21 -5.89
C SER A 175 -9.57 -6.47 -4.45
N GLU A 176 -9.81 -7.73 -4.10
CA GLU A 176 -10.23 -8.11 -2.75
C GLU A 176 -9.05 -8.37 -1.79
N ASN A 177 -7.90 -8.81 -2.33
CA ASN A 177 -6.74 -9.25 -1.56
C ASN A 177 -5.47 -8.45 -1.90
N PHE A 178 -4.30 -9.09 -1.85
CA PHE A 178 -2.99 -8.48 -2.12
C PHE A 178 -2.84 -7.90 -3.54
N ASN A 179 -3.69 -8.31 -4.47
CA ASN A 179 -3.78 -7.77 -5.83
C ASN A 179 -4.17 -6.27 -5.86
N VAL A 180 -4.70 -5.71 -4.76
CA VAL A 180 -4.89 -4.26 -4.60
C VAL A 180 -3.59 -3.46 -4.80
N PHE A 181 -2.44 -4.04 -4.40
CA PHE A 181 -1.14 -3.41 -4.58
C PHE A 181 -0.64 -3.42 -6.02
N LEU A 182 -1.20 -4.27 -6.87
CA LEU A 182 -1.04 -4.27 -8.32
C LEU A 182 -2.02 -3.29 -8.98
N GLU A 183 -3.30 -3.32 -8.58
CA GLU A 183 -4.36 -2.52 -9.18
C GLU A 183 -4.10 -1.01 -9.07
N ILE A 184 -3.81 -0.51 -7.87
CA ILE A 184 -3.64 0.92 -7.64
C ILE A 184 -2.52 1.51 -8.52
N PRO A 185 -1.26 1.00 -8.53
CA PRO A 185 -0.22 1.56 -9.39
C PRO A 185 -0.50 1.36 -10.90
N LEU A 186 -1.18 0.29 -11.31
CA LEU A 186 -1.60 0.14 -12.69
C LEU A 186 -2.59 1.23 -13.09
N LYS A 187 -3.62 1.47 -12.31
CA LYS A 187 -4.57 2.58 -12.56
C LYS A 187 -3.88 3.96 -12.59
N ILE A 188 -2.89 4.20 -11.71
CA ILE A 188 -2.08 5.43 -11.73
C ILE A 188 -1.41 5.60 -13.10
N ILE A 189 -0.77 4.54 -13.61
CA ILE A 189 -0.04 4.57 -14.88
C ILE A 189 -1.00 4.71 -16.06
N LEU A 190 -2.07 3.92 -16.09
CA LEU A 190 -3.05 3.90 -17.18
C LEU A 190 -3.81 5.22 -17.33
N ARG A 191 -4.15 5.84 -16.20
CA ARG A 191 -4.83 7.15 -16.18
C ARG A 191 -3.86 8.32 -16.28
N LYS A 192 -2.56 8.07 -16.56
CA LYS A 192 -1.51 9.07 -16.80
C LYS A 192 -1.29 10.06 -15.65
N TYR A 193 -1.50 9.63 -14.40
CA TYR A 193 -1.10 10.42 -13.25
C TYR A 193 0.43 10.49 -13.16
N THR A 194 0.93 11.61 -12.65
CA THR A 194 2.37 11.82 -12.49
C THR A 194 2.91 11.04 -11.28
N TYR A 195 4.02 10.34 -11.45
CA TYR A 195 4.65 9.61 -10.36
C TYR A 195 6.16 9.65 -10.37
N LYS A 196 6.77 9.45 -9.21
CA LYS A 196 8.22 9.29 -9.03
C LYS A 196 8.53 7.91 -8.48
N ILE A 197 9.51 7.23 -9.05
CA ILE A 197 10.03 5.97 -8.53
C ILE A 197 11.23 6.25 -7.65
N ILE A 198 11.31 5.66 -6.47
CA ILE A 198 12.47 5.78 -5.58
C ILE A 198 12.88 4.43 -4.98
N PRO A 199 14.17 4.26 -4.65
CA PRO A 199 14.63 3.07 -3.94
C PRO A 199 14.10 3.03 -2.52
N ILE A 200 13.77 1.82 -2.05
CA ILE A 200 13.32 1.57 -0.69
C ILE A 200 14.12 0.45 -0.03
N SER A 201 14.07 0.45 1.28
CA SER A 201 14.55 -0.64 2.13
C SER A 201 13.38 -1.53 2.52
N TRP A 202 13.55 -2.84 2.35
CA TRP A 202 12.55 -3.83 2.74
C TRP A 202 13.22 -4.99 3.46
N GLN A 203 12.59 -5.46 4.52
CA GLN A 203 13.02 -6.64 5.26
C GLN A 203 11.84 -7.59 5.41
N ASN A 204 12.11 -8.91 5.28
CA ASN A 204 11.06 -9.90 5.56
C ASN A 204 10.58 -9.77 7.02
N ARG A 205 9.29 -10.07 7.24
CA ARG A 205 8.69 -10.04 8.58
C ARG A 205 9.44 -10.97 9.53
N LYS A 206 9.58 -10.53 10.79
CA LYS A 206 10.26 -11.32 11.83
C LYS A 206 9.29 -12.12 12.69
N VAL A 207 8.06 -11.63 12.85
CA VAL A 207 7.04 -12.19 13.74
C VAL A 207 5.74 -12.41 12.97
N GLY A 208 5.03 -13.47 13.29
CA GLY A 208 3.76 -13.84 12.67
C GLY A 208 3.91 -14.59 11.34
N LYS A 209 2.79 -15.08 10.81
CA LYS A 209 2.73 -15.82 9.53
C LYS A 209 2.29 -14.90 8.40
N SER A 210 2.84 -15.13 7.21
CA SER A 210 2.37 -14.43 6.01
C SER A 210 1.06 -15.05 5.51
N ASN A 211 0.03 -14.23 5.33
CA ASN A 211 -1.23 -14.64 4.72
C ASN A 211 -1.16 -14.69 3.17
N PHE A 212 0.02 -14.48 2.61
CA PHE A 212 0.24 -14.54 1.16
C PHE A 212 0.36 -15.98 0.69
N LYS A 213 -0.69 -16.50 0.05
CA LYS A 213 -0.75 -17.85 -0.53
C LYS A 213 -0.65 -17.77 -2.05
N ILE A 214 0.46 -18.24 -2.62
CA ILE A 214 0.77 -18.08 -4.06
C ILE A 214 -0.30 -18.68 -4.96
N LYS A 215 -0.76 -19.92 -4.68
CA LYS A 215 -1.76 -20.62 -5.50
C LYS A 215 -3.12 -19.92 -5.55
N GLU A 216 -3.60 -19.46 -4.38
CA GLU A 216 -4.91 -18.80 -4.27
C GLU A 216 -4.92 -17.39 -4.87
N LEU A 217 -3.76 -16.73 -4.90
CA LEU A 217 -3.65 -15.35 -5.34
C LEU A 217 -3.30 -15.21 -6.82
N SER A 218 -2.79 -16.24 -7.49
CA SER A 218 -2.38 -16.16 -8.89
C SER A 218 -3.55 -15.77 -9.80
N SER A 219 -4.70 -16.43 -9.67
CA SER A 219 -5.91 -16.13 -10.46
C SER A 219 -6.39 -14.70 -10.25
N MET A 220 -6.36 -14.20 -8.99
CA MET A 220 -6.77 -12.82 -8.67
C MET A 220 -5.82 -11.77 -9.29
N TYR A 221 -4.52 -12.07 -9.35
CA TYR A 221 -3.56 -11.18 -10.01
C TYR A 221 -3.78 -11.13 -11.52
N PHE A 222 -4.04 -12.27 -12.17
CA PHE A 222 -4.40 -12.32 -13.60
C PHE A 222 -5.71 -11.59 -13.88
N PHE A 223 -6.75 -11.82 -13.07
CA PHE A 223 -8.01 -11.07 -13.18
C PHE A 223 -7.76 -9.56 -13.13
N THR A 224 -6.97 -9.09 -12.18
CA THR A 224 -6.62 -7.66 -12.05
C THR A 224 -5.89 -7.13 -13.28
N LEU A 225 -4.97 -7.91 -13.85
CA LEU A 225 -4.30 -7.55 -15.10
C LEU A 225 -5.29 -7.40 -16.27
N PHE A 226 -6.18 -8.39 -16.47
CA PHE A 226 -7.20 -8.33 -17.50
C PHE A 226 -8.14 -7.14 -17.31
N TYR A 227 -8.61 -6.92 -16.09
CA TYR A 227 -9.42 -5.76 -15.77
C TYR A 227 -8.73 -4.45 -16.14
N CYS A 228 -7.47 -4.28 -15.77
CA CYS A 228 -6.70 -3.07 -16.08
C CYS A 228 -6.41 -2.95 -17.60
N LEU A 229 -6.24 -4.06 -18.34
CA LEU A 229 -6.09 -4.03 -19.79
C LEU A 229 -7.38 -3.56 -20.48
N ILE A 230 -8.53 -4.08 -20.05
CA ILE A 230 -9.85 -3.63 -20.57
C ILE A 230 -10.04 -2.15 -20.26
N GLU A 231 -9.74 -1.70 -19.03
CA GLU A 231 -9.80 -0.28 -18.66
C GLU A 231 -8.92 0.58 -19.58
N ARG A 232 -7.71 0.12 -19.91
CA ARG A 232 -6.82 0.81 -20.86
C ARG A 232 -7.45 1.00 -22.23
N ILE A 233 -8.08 -0.05 -22.78
CA ILE A 233 -8.74 -0.01 -24.09
C ILE A 233 -9.91 0.97 -24.06
N LEU A 234 -10.72 0.94 -23.01
CA LEU A 234 -11.88 1.81 -22.84
C LEU A 234 -11.49 3.28 -22.64
N LEU A 235 -10.43 3.55 -21.89
CA LEU A 235 -9.92 4.90 -21.70
C LEU A 235 -9.32 5.49 -22.97
N ASN A 236 -8.67 4.66 -23.80
CA ASN A 236 -8.17 5.12 -25.10
C ASN A 236 -9.30 5.47 -26.06
N LYS A 237 -10.43 4.74 -26.05
CA LYS A 237 -11.61 5.07 -26.88
C LYS A 237 -12.29 6.38 -26.51
N LYS A 238 -12.26 6.80 -25.22
CA LYS A 238 -12.83 8.08 -24.79
C LYS A 238 -12.08 9.32 -25.28
N LYS A 239 -10.86 9.18 -25.80
CA LYS A 239 -10.09 10.26 -26.41
C LYS A 239 -10.44 10.54 -27.88
N PHE A 240 -11.28 9.71 -28.50
CA PHE A 240 -11.70 9.84 -29.90
C PHE A 240 -13.17 10.30 -30.05
N LYS A 241 -13.78 10.81 -28.98
CA LYS A 241 -15.01 11.58 -28.98
C LYS A 241 -14.75 12.96 -28.37
#